data_266e22dfa4564a9c4e3ea158f3977fa7
#
_entry.id   266e22dfa4564a9c4e3ea158f3977fa7
#
_cell.length_a   1.000
_cell.length_b   1.000
_cell.length_c   1.000
_cell.angle_alpha   90.00
_cell.angle_beta   90.00
_cell.angle_gamma   90.00
#
_symmetry.space_group_name_H-M   'P 1'
#
loop_
_entity.id
_entity.type
_entity.pdbx_description
1 polymer ?
#
loop_
_entity_poly.entity_id
_entity_poly.type
_entity_poly.pdbx_seq_one_letter_code
_entity_poly.pdbx_strand_id
1 'polypeptide(L)'
;MSRANLRPPRLPAIGRPRRLTPAEVAALKARPWPRLPWWLWLAAVVTTAAMVVVAVGLFRAAPDPLPVAARRSPPTAGQSHGVGGYRVPALDPANRERLVRRQAGCARLSAVTLAGTAGEVALLEAAVERLCALRSVAPIERARGALQRAAAEVRFAEFELGINESTTLLGQGRPVVLVNGKFQVGARPERIAALLVHEGSHVADGAPPTAAAELAARKAELAACERLFTGEAQPNRGCADAAALLSRDDATVLEELRKAGYR
;
A
#
# COMPACT_ATOMS: atom_id res chain seq x y z
N MET A 1 46.87 21.85 16.34
CA MET A 1 45.41 21.93 16.46
C MET A 1 44.89 20.57 16.93
N SER A 2 44.54 20.50 18.23
CA SER A 2 44.20 19.25 18.93
C SER A 2 42.72 18.87 18.67
N ARG A 3 42.47 17.67 18.13
CA ARG A 3 41.10 17.16 17.95
C ARG A 3 40.59 16.65 19.30
N ALA A 4 39.66 17.37 19.88
CA ALA A 4 38.92 16.92 21.06
C ALA A 4 38.04 15.75 20.72
N ASN A 5 38.33 14.58 21.32
CA ASN A 5 37.50 13.36 21.25
C ASN A 5 36.22 13.58 22.07
N LEU A 6 35.14 14.01 21.45
CA LEU A 6 33.81 14.03 22.04
C LEU A 6 33.24 12.58 22.04
N ARG A 7 33.31 11.92 23.20
CA ARG A 7 32.58 10.67 23.44
C ARG A 7 31.08 10.99 23.51
N PRO A 8 30.22 10.25 22.78
CA PRO A 8 28.77 10.43 22.89
C PRO A 8 28.31 10.05 24.31
N PRO A 9 27.30 10.74 24.86
CA PRO A 9 26.74 10.42 26.18
C PRO A 9 26.15 8.98 26.16
N ARG A 10 26.51 8.20 27.19
CA ARG A 10 25.91 6.86 27.39
C ARG A 10 24.46 7.04 27.80
N LEU A 11 23.54 6.59 26.95
CA LEU A 11 22.12 6.49 27.30
C LEU A 11 21.97 5.51 28.49
N PRO A 12 21.11 5.83 29.48
CA PRO A 12 20.80 4.93 30.58
C PRO A 12 20.21 3.63 30.01
N ALA A 13 20.69 2.50 30.50
CA ALA A 13 20.17 1.19 30.13
C ALA A 13 18.66 1.13 30.50
N ILE A 14 17.80 1.06 29.50
CA ILE A 14 16.37 0.82 29.70
C ILE A 14 16.25 -0.59 30.30
N GLY A 15 15.94 -0.67 31.60
CA GLY A 15 15.73 -1.94 32.30
C GLY A 15 14.68 -2.77 31.57
N ARG A 16 14.95 -4.08 31.43
CA ARG A 16 13.96 -5.01 30.84
C ARG A 16 12.64 -4.89 31.60
N PRO A 17 11.49 -4.81 30.92
CA PRO A 17 10.20 -4.74 31.58
C PRO A 17 10.04 -5.96 32.50
N ARG A 18 9.84 -5.70 33.80
CA ARG A 18 9.63 -6.74 34.81
C ARG A 18 8.29 -7.43 34.52
N ARG A 19 8.31 -8.74 34.34
CA ARG A 19 7.07 -9.51 34.24
C ARG A 19 6.36 -9.50 35.61
N LEU A 20 5.11 -9.07 35.61
CA LEU A 20 4.26 -9.11 36.79
C LEU A 20 4.00 -10.55 37.19
N THR A 21 4.06 -10.82 38.46
CA THR A 21 3.68 -12.15 39.03
C THR A 21 2.16 -12.32 38.97
N PRO A 22 1.65 -13.58 38.98
CA PRO A 22 0.20 -13.84 39.02
C PRO A 22 -0.51 -13.15 40.20
N ALA A 23 0.15 -13.03 41.34
CA ALA A 23 -0.36 -12.32 42.50
C ALA A 23 -0.49 -10.81 42.30
N GLU A 24 0.49 -10.17 41.65
CA GLU A 24 0.43 -8.75 41.27
C GLU A 24 -0.68 -8.47 40.25
N VAL A 25 -0.90 -9.37 39.30
CA VAL A 25 -2.01 -9.28 38.33
C VAL A 25 -3.36 -9.43 39.04
N ALA A 26 -3.49 -10.37 40.01
CA ALA A 26 -4.69 -10.52 40.78
C ALA A 26 -4.98 -9.28 41.64
N ALA A 27 -3.95 -8.69 42.25
CA ALA A 27 -4.08 -7.47 43.05
C ALA A 27 -4.50 -6.27 42.22
N LEU A 28 -4.02 -6.17 40.95
CA LEU A 28 -4.44 -5.11 39.99
C LEU A 28 -5.92 -5.28 39.60
N LYS A 29 -6.38 -6.52 39.39
CA LYS A 29 -7.78 -6.82 39.07
C LYS A 29 -8.73 -6.61 40.27
N ALA A 30 -8.24 -6.78 41.48
CA ALA A 30 -9.02 -6.59 42.71
C ALA A 30 -9.14 -5.13 43.16
N ARG A 31 -8.39 -4.20 42.55
CA ARG A 31 -8.53 -2.77 42.85
C ARG A 31 -9.91 -2.29 42.39
N PRO A 32 -10.75 -1.77 43.33
CA PRO A 32 -12.01 -1.15 42.91
C PRO A 32 -11.68 0.01 41.97
N TRP A 33 -12.36 0.02 40.85
CA TRP A 33 -12.24 1.15 39.88
C TRP A 33 -12.56 2.44 40.64
N PRO A 34 -11.71 3.50 40.50
CA PRO A 34 -12.03 4.78 41.12
C PRO A 34 -13.40 5.20 40.62
N ARG A 35 -14.34 5.44 41.51
CA ARG A 35 -15.65 5.99 41.17
C ARG A 35 -15.43 7.39 40.64
N LEU A 36 -15.31 7.49 39.31
CA LEU A 36 -15.17 8.77 38.67
C LEU A 36 -16.40 9.61 39.00
N PRO A 37 -16.23 10.86 39.46
CA PRO A 37 -17.35 11.74 39.77
C PRO A 37 -18.24 11.86 38.52
N TRP A 38 -19.55 11.88 38.74
CA TRP A 38 -20.57 11.84 37.67
C TRP A 38 -20.40 12.94 36.62
N TRP A 39 -19.85 14.07 37.01
CA TRP A 39 -19.57 15.19 36.10
C TRP A 39 -18.51 14.84 35.03
N LEU A 40 -17.58 13.93 35.31
CA LEU A 40 -16.62 13.44 34.30
C LEU A 40 -17.30 12.61 33.23
N TRP A 41 -18.30 11.80 33.63
CA TRP A 41 -19.15 11.08 32.69
C TRP A 41 -19.96 12.03 31.81
N LEU A 42 -20.50 13.08 32.43
CA LEU A 42 -21.26 14.10 31.71
C LEU A 42 -20.36 14.88 30.72
N ALA A 43 -19.14 15.22 31.15
CA ALA A 43 -18.15 15.86 30.26
C ALA A 43 -17.77 14.94 29.08
N ALA A 44 -17.54 13.65 29.32
CA ALA A 44 -17.24 12.69 28.26
C ALA A 44 -18.37 12.56 27.24
N VAL A 45 -19.63 12.47 27.71
CA VAL A 45 -20.82 12.40 26.85
C VAL A 45 -20.98 13.67 26.02
N VAL A 46 -20.84 14.85 26.63
CA VAL A 46 -20.94 16.14 25.91
C VAL A 46 -19.84 16.27 24.87
N THR A 47 -18.59 15.89 25.20
CA THR A 47 -17.47 15.98 24.25
C THR A 47 -17.68 15.01 23.08
N THR A 48 -18.16 13.78 23.36
CA THR A 48 -18.46 12.81 22.30
C THR A 48 -19.60 13.30 21.41
N ALA A 49 -20.68 13.85 21.98
CA ALA A 49 -21.80 14.42 21.23
C ALA A 49 -21.34 15.60 20.35
N ALA A 50 -20.50 16.49 20.90
CA ALA A 50 -19.94 17.61 20.13
C ALA A 50 -19.06 17.13 18.96
N MET A 51 -18.21 16.11 19.16
CA MET A 51 -17.41 15.52 18.08
C MET A 51 -18.28 14.89 17.00
N VAL A 52 -19.37 14.20 17.38
CA VAL A 52 -20.31 13.63 16.41
C VAL A 52 -21.00 14.72 15.61
N VAL A 53 -21.44 15.80 16.26
CA VAL A 53 -22.08 16.94 15.57
C VAL A 53 -21.12 17.61 14.59
N VAL A 54 -19.87 17.82 15.00
CA VAL A 54 -18.82 18.38 14.13
C VAL A 54 -18.54 17.43 12.95
N ALA A 55 -18.40 16.14 13.20
CA ALA A 55 -18.20 15.15 12.15
C ALA A 55 -19.37 15.14 11.15
N VAL A 56 -20.62 15.09 11.66
CA VAL A 56 -21.81 15.13 10.80
C VAL A 56 -21.90 16.46 10.04
N GLY A 57 -21.53 17.59 10.67
CA GLY A 57 -21.47 18.90 10.04
C GLY A 57 -20.42 18.95 8.91
N LEU A 58 -19.23 18.39 9.13
CA LEU A 58 -18.19 18.29 8.12
C LEU A 58 -18.59 17.36 6.95
N PHE A 59 -19.31 16.26 7.24
CA PHE A 59 -19.82 15.38 6.19
C PHE A 59 -20.98 16.01 5.41
N ARG A 60 -21.79 16.88 6.03
CA ARG A 60 -22.88 17.62 5.33
C ARG A 60 -22.39 18.87 4.61
N ALA A 61 -21.29 19.47 5.06
CA ALA A 61 -20.63 20.58 4.38
C ALA A 61 -19.63 20.11 3.31
N ALA A 62 -19.47 18.80 3.11
CA ALA A 62 -18.79 18.30 1.92
C ALA A 62 -19.51 18.88 0.70
N PRO A 63 -18.83 19.62 -0.19
CA PRO A 63 -19.44 20.14 -1.41
C PRO A 63 -20.11 18.96 -2.10
N ASP A 64 -21.33 19.21 -2.60
CA ASP A 64 -22.06 18.23 -3.41
C ASP A 64 -21.08 17.52 -4.33
N PRO A 65 -21.07 16.19 -4.39
CA PRO A 65 -20.18 15.49 -5.28
C PRO A 65 -20.38 16.11 -6.65
N LEU A 66 -19.32 16.77 -7.14
CA LEU A 66 -19.31 17.44 -8.44
C LEU A 66 -20.17 16.59 -9.39
N PRO A 67 -21.13 17.18 -10.13
CA PRO A 67 -22.03 16.44 -10.99
C PRO A 67 -21.14 15.47 -11.75
N VAL A 68 -21.45 14.19 -11.63
CA VAL A 68 -20.70 13.09 -12.25
C VAL A 68 -20.69 13.41 -13.73
N ALA A 69 -19.72 14.23 -14.15
CA ALA A 69 -19.49 14.55 -15.54
C ALA A 69 -19.38 13.21 -16.21
N ALA A 70 -20.35 12.91 -17.03
CA ALA A 70 -20.66 11.65 -17.66
C ALA A 70 -19.48 10.70 -17.59
N ARG A 71 -19.57 9.69 -16.72
CA ARG A 71 -18.59 8.61 -16.61
C ARG A 71 -18.41 8.09 -18.04
N ARG A 72 -17.43 8.64 -18.76
CA ARG A 72 -16.90 7.93 -19.91
C ARG A 72 -16.33 6.68 -19.29
N SER A 73 -17.08 5.59 -19.43
CA SER A 73 -16.63 4.28 -19.04
C SER A 73 -15.17 4.19 -19.46
N PRO A 74 -14.23 3.92 -18.55
CA PRO A 74 -12.86 3.63 -18.97
C PRO A 74 -12.98 2.52 -20.02
N PRO A 75 -12.10 2.48 -21.03
CA PRO A 75 -12.18 1.46 -22.04
C PRO A 75 -12.35 0.11 -21.32
N THR A 76 -13.38 -0.62 -21.68
CA THR A 76 -13.88 -1.85 -21.05
C THR A 76 -12.92 -3.03 -21.26
N ALA A 77 -11.65 -2.82 -21.00
CA ALA A 77 -10.61 -3.82 -21.09
C ALA A 77 -10.04 -4.03 -19.69
N GLY A 78 -10.52 -5.06 -19.04
CA GLY A 78 -10.02 -5.53 -17.76
C GLY A 78 -10.80 -4.99 -16.57
N GLN A 79 -11.93 -5.61 -16.26
CA GLN A 79 -12.45 -5.56 -14.90
C GLN A 79 -11.40 -6.22 -14.00
N SER A 80 -10.67 -5.44 -13.24
CA SER A 80 -9.90 -5.97 -12.12
C SER A 80 -10.92 -6.44 -11.08
N HIS A 81 -11.06 -7.76 -10.94
CA HIS A 81 -11.93 -8.34 -9.94
C HIS A 81 -11.54 -7.85 -8.56
N GLY A 82 -12.51 -7.41 -7.76
CA GLY A 82 -12.32 -6.98 -6.38
C GLY A 82 -11.86 -5.53 -6.18
N VAL A 83 -11.54 -4.80 -7.24
CA VAL A 83 -11.20 -3.37 -7.15
C VAL A 83 -12.45 -2.57 -7.48
N GLY A 84 -12.95 -1.77 -6.53
CA GLY A 84 -13.96 -0.73 -6.79
C GLY A 84 -13.48 0.21 -7.90
N GLY A 85 -14.31 1.20 -8.24
CA GLY A 85 -13.93 2.20 -9.23
C GLY A 85 -12.59 2.85 -8.91
N TYR A 86 -11.89 3.29 -9.93
CA TYR A 86 -10.67 4.09 -9.80
C TYR A 86 -10.73 5.28 -10.74
N ARG A 87 -10.02 6.35 -10.37
CA ARG A 87 -9.82 7.54 -11.19
C ARG A 87 -8.31 7.77 -11.35
N VAL A 88 -7.88 8.04 -12.56
CA VAL A 88 -6.49 8.44 -12.86
C VAL A 88 -6.45 9.95 -13.05
N PRO A 89 -6.08 10.74 -12.02
CA PRO A 89 -6.10 12.21 -12.08
C PRO A 89 -5.24 12.77 -13.22
N ALA A 90 -4.15 12.07 -13.53
CA ALA A 90 -3.24 12.41 -14.62
C ALA A 90 -3.89 12.33 -16.02
N LEU A 91 -5.09 11.74 -16.15
CA LEU A 91 -5.84 11.72 -17.40
C LEU A 91 -6.87 12.86 -17.49
N ASP A 92 -7.05 13.63 -16.41
CA ASP A 92 -7.90 14.81 -16.40
C ASP A 92 -7.35 15.83 -17.41
N PRO A 93 -8.16 16.34 -18.36
CA PRO A 93 -7.75 17.36 -19.31
C PRO A 93 -7.11 18.59 -18.68
N ALA A 94 -7.57 18.99 -17.47
CA ALA A 94 -7.02 20.11 -16.71
C ALA A 94 -5.58 19.89 -16.25
N ASN A 95 -5.13 18.63 -16.18
CA ASN A 95 -3.79 18.25 -15.73
C ASN A 95 -2.84 17.86 -16.87
N ARG A 96 -3.31 17.86 -18.13
CA ARG A 96 -2.51 17.36 -19.28
C ARG A 96 -1.18 18.08 -19.47
N GLU A 97 -1.14 19.37 -19.20
CA GLU A 97 0.09 20.18 -19.38
C GLU A 97 1.16 19.89 -18.31
N ARG A 98 0.78 19.22 -17.22
CA ARG A 98 1.69 18.87 -16.12
C ARG A 98 2.16 17.43 -16.16
N LEU A 99 1.72 16.67 -17.16
CA LEU A 99 2.05 15.26 -17.27
C LEU A 99 3.47 15.06 -17.79
N VAL A 100 4.28 14.44 -16.97
CA VAL A 100 5.61 13.95 -17.33
C VAL A 100 5.49 12.46 -17.67
N ARG A 101 6.16 12.04 -18.73
CA ARG A 101 6.40 10.64 -19.06
C ARG A 101 7.89 10.43 -19.16
N ARG A 102 8.40 9.44 -18.41
CA ARG A 102 9.81 9.11 -18.40
C ARG A 102 9.99 7.60 -18.46
N GLN A 103 11.01 7.15 -19.18
CA GLN A 103 11.45 5.76 -19.09
C GLN A 103 12.16 5.53 -17.75
N ALA A 104 11.97 4.36 -17.18
CA ALA A 104 12.64 3.98 -15.93
C ALA A 104 14.17 4.02 -16.12
N GLY A 105 14.88 4.66 -15.18
CA GLY A 105 16.33 4.85 -15.25
C GLY A 105 17.15 3.56 -15.09
N CYS A 106 16.52 2.47 -14.71
CA CYS A 106 17.21 1.20 -14.50
C CYS A 106 17.23 0.35 -15.79
N ALA A 107 18.38 -0.16 -16.16
CA ALA A 107 18.55 -0.95 -17.39
C ALA A 107 17.62 -2.16 -17.51
N ARG A 108 17.28 -2.81 -16.37
CA ARG A 108 16.40 -3.98 -16.31
C ARG A 108 14.92 -3.66 -16.53
N LEU A 109 14.55 -2.38 -16.45
CA LEU A 109 13.18 -1.87 -16.61
C LEU A 109 13.14 -0.67 -17.57
N SER A 110 14.13 -0.54 -18.43
CA SER A 110 14.26 0.62 -19.36
C SER A 110 13.11 0.77 -20.35
N ALA A 111 12.32 -0.27 -20.61
CA ALA A 111 11.11 -0.18 -21.42
C ALA A 111 9.88 0.27 -20.62
N VAL A 112 9.94 0.24 -19.29
CA VAL A 112 8.81 0.67 -18.43
C VAL A 112 8.70 2.19 -18.46
N THR A 113 7.49 2.68 -18.69
CA THR A 113 7.18 4.11 -18.69
C THR A 113 6.56 4.52 -17.35
N LEU A 114 7.10 5.55 -16.71
CA LEU A 114 6.54 6.18 -15.51
C LEU A 114 5.77 7.43 -15.97
N ALA A 115 4.53 7.58 -15.54
CA ALA A 115 3.67 8.68 -15.97
C ALA A 115 2.92 9.32 -14.81
N GLY A 116 2.87 10.64 -14.79
CA GLY A 116 2.20 11.41 -13.74
C GLY A 116 2.72 12.84 -13.68
N THR A 117 2.51 13.53 -12.57
CA THR A 117 3.18 14.78 -12.25
C THR A 117 4.67 14.54 -12.03
N ALA A 118 5.50 15.58 -12.02
CA ALA A 118 6.94 15.43 -11.78
C ALA A 118 7.25 14.76 -10.44
N GLY A 119 6.49 15.09 -9.37
CA GLY A 119 6.65 14.47 -8.06
C GLY A 119 6.24 12.99 -8.03
N GLU A 120 5.15 12.64 -8.71
CA GLU A 120 4.70 11.26 -8.85
C GLU A 120 5.72 10.41 -9.60
N VAL A 121 6.24 10.93 -10.71
CA VAL A 121 7.27 10.25 -11.51
C VAL A 121 8.55 10.04 -10.70
N ALA A 122 8.99 11.04 -9.93
CA ALA A 122 10.17 10.91 -9.07
C ALA A 122 9.99 9.81 -8.01
N LEU A 123 8.80 9.70 -7.41
CA LEU A 123 8.49 8.67 -6.42
C LEU A 123 8.44 7.27 -7.06
N LEU A 124 7.82 7.15 -8.24
CA LEU A 124 7.81 5.89 -9.00
C LEU A 124 9.22 5.50 -9.45
N GLU A 125 10.06 6.45 -9.83
CA GLU A 125 11.46 6.21 -10.18
C GLU A 125 12.24 5.64 -9.00
N ALA A 126 12.11 6.24 -7.81
CA ALA A 126 12.69 5.70 -6.59
C ALA A 126 12.22 4.26 -6.29
N ALA A 127 10.94 3.95 -6.50
CA ALA A 127 10.42 2.59 -6.33
C ALA A 127 11.00 1.61 -7.35
N VAL A 128 11.12 2.02 -8.61
CA VAL A 128 11.72 1.20 -9.66
C VAL A 128 13.21 0.95 -9.39
N GLU A 129 13.95 1.94 -8.88
CA GLU A 129 15.33 1.76 -8.45
C GLU A 129 15.44 0.71 -7.34
N ARG A 130 14.54 0.73 -6.34
CA ARG A 130 14.46 -0.31 -5.29
C ARG A 130 14.20 -1.69 -5.89
N LEU A 131 13.22 -1.78 -6.80
CA LEU A 131 12.93 -3.02 -7.52
C LEU A 131 14.14 -3.53 -8.30
N CYS A 132 14.87 -2.66 -8.96
CA CYS A 132 16.06 -2.99 -9.72
C CYS A 132 17.23 -3.48 -8.86
N ALA A 133 17.38 -2.90 -7.67
CA ALA A 133 18.42 -3.27 -6.72
C ALA A 133 18.16 -4.63 -6.05
N LEU A 134 16.93 -5.16 -6.12
CA LEU A 134 16.61 -6.46 -5.53
C LEU A 134 17.46 -7.56 -6.18
N ARG A 135 17.99 -8.43 -5.31
CA ARG A 135 18.68 -9.65 -5.78
C ARG A 135 17.71 -10.52 -6.56
N SER A 136 18.25 -11.16 -7.58
CA SER A 136 17.49 -12.06 -8.44
C SER A 136 16.98 -13.28 -7.66
N VAL A 137 15.66 -13.40 -7.57
CA VAL A 137 14.95 -14.63 -7.20
C VAL A 137 13.84 -14.84 -8.21
N ALA A 138 13.51 -16.08 -8.49
CA ALA A 138 12.63 -16.45 -9.59
C ALA A 138 11.32 -15.65 -9.68
N PRO A 139 10.51 -15.47 -8.62
CA PRO A 139 9.26 -14.72 -8.73
C PRO A 139 9.49 -13.23 -9.02
N ILE A 140 10.51 -12.60 -8.43
CA ILE A 140 10.82 -11.19 -8.68
C ILE A 140 11.35 -10.99 -10.11
N GLU A 141 12.21 -11.88 -10.60
CA GLU A 141 12.70 -11.84 -11.98
C GLU A 141 11.60 -12.03 -13.00
N ARG A 142 10.67 -12.96 -12.74
CA ARG A 142 9.51 -13.18 -13.60
C ARG A 142 8.68 -11.91 -13.73
N ALA A 143 8.33 -11.28 -12.61
CA ALA A 143 7.52 -10.06 -12.56
C ALA A 143 8.25 -8.90 -13.25
N ARG A 144 9.52 -8.66 -12.90
CA ARG A 144 10.36 -7.61 -13.48
C ARG A 144 10.54 -7.80 -14.99
N GLY A 145 10.83 -9.02 -15.42
CA GLY A 145 10.96 -9.35 -16.84
C GLY A 145 9.64 -9.18 -17.61
N ALA A 146 8.49 -9.43 -16.99
CA ALA A 146 7.19 -9.22 -17.60
C ALA A 146 6.90 -7.73 -17.81
N LEU A 147 7.10 -6.89 -16.78
CA LEU A 147 6.97 -5.43 -16.89
C LEU A 147 7.85 -4.86 -18.01
N GLN A 148 9.10 -5.32 -18.10
CA GLN A 148 10.05 -4.91 -19.13
C GLN A 148 9.60 -5.33 -20.53
N ARG A 149 9.28 -6.61 -20.74
CA ARG A 149 8.89 -7.13 -22.06
C ARG A 149 7.59 -6.51 -22.58
N ALA A 150 6.65 -6.27 -21.69
CA ALA A 150 5.37 -5.68 -22.01
C ALA A 150 5.43 -4.15 -22.14
N ALA A 151 6.60 -3.54 -21.91
CA ALA A 151 6.78 -2.08 -21.86
C ALA A 151 5.70 -1.40 -21.02
N ALA A 152 5.42 -1.96 -19.83
CA ALA A 152 4.33 -1.54 -18.97
C ALA A 152 4.41 -0.04 -18.63
N GLU A 153 3.25 0.58 -18.44
CA GLU A 153 3.18 1.93 -17.92
C GLU A 153 2.75 1.91 -16.46
N VAL A 154 3.43 2.67 -15.60
CA VAL A 154 3.13 2.77 -14.16
C VAL A 154 2.64 4.17 -13.84
N ARG A 155 1.53 4.27 -13.09
CA ARG A 155 0.90 5.55 -12.69
C ARG A 155 0.31 5.46 -11.30
N PHE A 156 0.05 6.62 -10.69
CA PHE A 156 -0.85 6.70 -9.55
C PHE A 156 -2.31 6.81 -9.99
N ALA A 157 -3.20 6.29 -9.16
CA ALA A 157 -4.65 6.40 -9.31
C ALA A 157 -5.33 6.55 -7.94
N GLU A 158 -6.48 7.19 -7.93
CA GLU A 158 -7.36 7.23 -6.77
C GLU A 158 -8.31 6.05 -6.83
N PHE A 159 -8.32 5.23 -5.79
CA PHE A 159 -9.21 4.08 -5.68
C PHE A 159 -10.38 4.41 -4.76
N GLU A 160 -11.60 4.02 -5.14
CA GLU A 160 -12.81 4.18 -4.32
C GLU A 160 -12.68 3.43 -2.99
N LEU A 161 -12.06 2.25 -3.03
CA LEU A 161 -11.77 1.46 -1.84
C LEU A 161 -10.31 1.68 -1.42
N GLY A 162 -10.10 2.39 -0.32
CA GLY A 162 -8.77 2.72 0.19
C GLY A 162 -7.93 1.51 0.62
N ILE A 163 -8.54 0.32 0.72
CA ILE A 163 -7.85 -0.95 0.99
C ILE A 163 -7.07 -1.44 -0.22
N ASN A 164 -7.51 -1.11 -1.43
CA ASN A 164 -6.82 -1.50 -2.65
C ASN A 164 -5.53 -0.69 -2.79
N GLU A 165 -4.41 -1.37 -2.97
CA GLU A 165 -3.10 -0.74 -3.04
C GLU A 165 -2.61 -0.55 -4.46
N SER A 166 -2.96 -1.46 -5.36
CA SER A 166 -2.60 -1.42 -6.78
C SER A 166 -3.53 -2.27 -7.63
N THR A 167 -3.45 -2.12 -8.93
CA THR A 167 -4.11 -3.00 -9.91
C THR A 167 -3.44 -2.90 -11.27
N THR A 168 -3.50 -3.97 -12.05
CA THR A 168 -3.01 -4.01 -13.43
C THR A 168 -4.17 -4.03 -14.41
N LEU A 169 -4.15 -3.12 -15.36
CA LEU A 169 -5.06 -3.08 -16.50
C LEU A 169 -4.42 -3.85 -17.66
N LEU A 170 -4.96 -5.02 -17.95
CA LEU A 170 -4.59 -5.83 -19.09
C LEU A 170 -5.61 -5.56 -20.21
N GLY A 171 -5.19 -4.95 -21.30
CA GLY A 171 -6.06 -4.60 -22.44
C GLY A 171 -5.37 -4.84 -23.78
N GLN A 172 -5.98 -4.36 -24.86
CA GLN A 172 -5.37 -4.35 -26.19
C GLN A 172 -4.29 -3.27 -26.25
N GLY A 173 -3.10 -3.56 -25.76
CA GLY A 173 -1.99 -2.62 -25.73
C GLY A 173 -1.00 -2.94 -24.60
N ARG A 174 -0.18 -1.94 -24.28
CA ARG A 174 0.71 -2.11 -23.15
C ARG A 174 -0.06 -2.15 -21.82
N PRO A 175 0.31 -3.01 -20.88
CA PRO A 175 -0.29 -3.03 -19.55
C PRO A 175 -0.09 -1.71 -18.82
N VAL A 176 -1.09 -1.30 -18.02
CA VAL A 176 -0.99 -0.15 -17.15
C VAL A 176 -1.11 -0.62 -15.71
N VAL A 177 -0.06 -0.39 -14.93
CA VAL A 177 -0.04 -0.64 -13.49
C VAL A 177 -0.47 0.64 -12.78
N LEU A 178 -1.56 0.57 -12.04
CA LEU A 178 -2.08 1.64 -11.21
C LEU A 178 -1.69 1.41 -9.76
N VAL A 179 -1.04 2.39 -9.15
CA VAL A 179 -0.68 2.41 -7.73
C VAL A 179 -1.58 3.39 -6.99
N ASN A 180 -2.07 3.03 -5.82
CA ASN A 180 -3.00 3.88 -5.07
C ASN A 180 -2.32 5.20 -4.67
N GLY A 181 -2.99 6.31 -4.95
CA GLY A 181 -2.55 7.67 -4.64
C GLY A 181 -2.28 7.92 -3.16
N LYS A 182 -2.82 7.08 -2.24
CA LYS A 182 -2.49 7.15 -0.81
C LYS A 182 -0.99 7.04 -0.53
N PHE A 183 -0.23 6.40 -1.44
CA PHE A 183 1.22 6.27 -1.32
C PHE A 183 1.99 7.53 -1.71
N GLN A 184 1.35 8.57 -2.21
CA GLN A 184 1.99 9.87 -2.48
C GLN A 184 2.32 10.62 -1.19
N VAL A 185 1.59 10.35 -0.11
CA VAL A 185 1.80 10.97 1.21
C VAL A 185 2.46 9.97 2.14
N GLY A 186 3.67 10.28 2.62
CA GLY A 186 4.43 9.39 3.50
C GLY A 186 4.83 8.07 2.85
N ALA A 187 4.92 8.06 1.53
CA ALA A 187 5.21 6.87 0.76
C ALA A 187 6.60 6.32 1.02
N ARG A 188 6.64 5.01 1.09
CA ARG A 188 7.89 4.25 1.08
C ARG A 188 8.08 3.64 -0.32
N PRO A 189 9.09 4.08 -1.07
CA PRO A 189 9.41 3.50 -2.39
C PRO A 189 9.51 1.98 -2.36
N GLU A 190 9.96 1.43 -1.23
CA GLU A 190 10.06 -0.01 -0.98
C GLU A 190 8.68 -0.71 -1.07
N ARG A 191 7.63 -0.09 -0.50
CA ARG A 191 6.28 -0.68 -0.59
C ARG A 191 5.77 -0.66 -2.02
N ILE A 192 5.97 0.44 -2.74
CA ILE A 192 5.58 0.53 -4.16
C ILE A 192 6.37 -0.50 -4.98
N ALA A 193 7.66 -0.70 -4.71
CA ALA A 193 8.46 -1.72 -5.38
C ALA A 193 7.90 -3.14 -5.17
N ALA A 194 7.45 -3.47 -3.94
CA ALA A 194 6.80 -4.77 -3.66
C ALA A 194 5.48 -4.92 -4.44
N LEU A 195 4.68 -3.85 -4.51
CA LEU A 195 3.45 -3.83 -5.32
C LEU A 195 3.75 -4.00 -6.82
N LEU A 196 4.83 -3.41 -7.34
CA LEU A 196 5.25 -3.63 -8.73
C LEU A 196 5.64 -5.09 -9.01
N VAL A 197 6.13 -5.83 -8.01
CA VAL A 197 6.35 -7.29 -8.14
C VAL A 197 5.03 -8.03 -8.20
N HIS A 198 4.06 -7.67 -7.36
CA HIS A 198 2.71 -8.22 -7.38
C HIS A 198 2.06 -8.03 -8.76
N GLU A 199 1.96 -6.78 -9.21
CA GLU A 199 1.33 -6.43 -10.48
C GLU A 199 2.10 -6.96 -11.69
N GLY A 200 3.43 -7.00 -11.60
CA GLY A 200 4.28 -7.63 -12.62
C GLY A 200 4.02 -9.13 -12.76
N SER A 201 3.57 -9.79 -11.70
CA SER A 201 3.14 -11.20 -11.76
C SER A 201 1.87 -11.34 -12.60
N HIS A 202 0.89 -10.44 -12.44
CA HIS A 202 -0.31 -10.40 -13.27
C HIS A 202 0.00 -10.08 -14.73
N VAL A 203 0.95 -9.17 -14.98
CA VAL A 203 1.45 -8.91 -16.36
C VAL A 203 2.07 -10.17 -16.96
N ALA A 204 2.80 -10.95 -16.15
CA ALA A 204 3.41 -12.21 -16.60
C ALA A 204 2.38 -13.27 -16.97
N ASP A 205 1.22 -13.29 -16.30
CA ASP A 205 0.14 -14.23 -16.56
C ASP A 205 -0.69 -13.83 -17.80
N GLY A 206 -0.74 -12.53 -18.13
CA GLY A 206 -1.39 -12.01 -19.34
C GLY A 206 -2.91 -12.21 -19.41
N ALA A 207 -3.55 -12.60 -18.30
CA ALA A 207 -4.96 -12.90 -18.21
C ALA A 207 -5.56 -12.25 -16.95
N PRO A 208 -6.89 -12.08 -16.87
CA PRO A 208 -7.56 -11.66 -15.65
C PRO A 208 -7.16 -12.57 -14.47
N PRO A 209 -6.90 -12.01 -13.28
CA PRO A 209 -6.36 -12.78 -12.17
C PRO A 209 -7.36 -13.84 -11.70
N THR A 210 -6.90 -15.08 -11.67
CA THR A 210 -7.57 -16.19 -10.99
C THR A 210 -7.13 -16.21 -9.52
N ALA A 211 -7.84 -16.95 -8.66
CA ALA A 211 -7.41 -17.13 -7.26
C ALA A 211 -5.99 -17.70 -7.17
N ALA A 212 -5.61 -18.61 -8.06
CA ALA A 212 -4.26 -19.17 -8.10
C ALA A 212 -3.22 -18.14 -8.53
N ALA A 213 -3.52 -17.29 -9.54
CA ALA A 213 -2.64 -16.21 -9.98
C ALA A 213 -2.48 -15.15 -8.87
N GLU A 214 -3.56 -14.79 -8.17
CA GLU A 214 -3.51 -13.87 -7.04
C GLU A 214 -2.65 -14.42 -5.90
N LEU A 215 -2.83 -15.70 -5.54
CA LEU A 215 -1.99 -16.34 -4.53
C LEU A 215 -0.50 -16.31 -4.92
N ALA A 216 -0.19 -16.60 -6.19
CA ALA A 216 1.18 -16.54 -6.70
C ALA A 216 1.74 -15.11 -6.65
N ALA A 217 0.95 -14.09 -7.03
CA ALA A 217 1.34 -12.69 -6.95
C ALA A 217 1.60 -12.25 -5.51
N ARG A 218 0.76 -12.67 -4.54
CA ARG A 218 0.98 -12.41 -3.10
C ARG A 218 2.27 -13.06 -2.58
N LYS A 219 2.58 -14.28 -3.00
CA LYS A 219 3.85 -14.93 -2.65
C LYS A 219 5.05 -14.17 -3.22
N ALA A 220 4.97 -13.71 -4.45
CA ALA A 220 6.01 -12.89 -5.06
C ALA A 220 6.19 -11.53 -4.36
N GLU A 221 5.10 -10.88 -4.01
CA GLU A 221 5.08 -9.65 -3.22
C GLU A 221 5.76 -9.83 -1.86
N LEU A 222 5.39 -10.89 -1.11
CA LEU A 222 6.01 -11.18 0.18
C LEU A 222 7.51 -11.42 0.04
N ALA A 223 7.95 -12.16 -0.98
CA ALA A 223 9.36 -12.37 -1.24
C ALA A 223 10.12 -11.07 -1.54
N ALA A 224 9.48 -10.07 -2.15
CA ALA A 224 10.03 -8.73 -2.32
C ALA A 224 10.05 -7.95 -1.00
N CYS A 225 8.96 -7.99 -0.22
CA CYS A 225 8.86 -7.36 1.09
C CYS A 225 9.99 -7.78 2.03
N GLU A 226 10.25 -9.09 2.15
CA GLU A 226 11.30 -9.64 3.00
C GLU A 226 12.68 -9.07 2.68
N ARG A 227 12.93 -8.72 1.42
CA ARG A 227 14.20 -8.15 0.95
C ARG A 227 14.28 -6.64 1.06
N LEU A 228 13.15 -5.96 0.84
CA LEU A 228 13.08 -4.51 0.85
C LEU A 228 13.08 -3.95 2.28
N PHE A 229 12.54 -4.72 3.23
CA PHE A 229 12.40 -4.31 4.64
C PHE A 229 13.31 -5.13 5.57
N THR A 230 14.43 -5.63 5.07
CA THR A 230 15.40 -6.39 5.88
C THR A 230 15.91 -5.55 7.05
N GLY A 231 15.80 -6.09 8.26
CA GLY A 231 16.32 -5.45 9.48
C GLY A 231 15.38 -4.42 10.11
N GLU A 232 14.19 -4.20 9.58
CA GLU A 232 13.21 -3.33 10.21
C GLU A 232 12.50 -4.03 11.37
N ALA A 233 12.41 -3.34 12.51
CA ALA A 233 11.75 -3.86 13.71
C ALA A 233 10.23 -4.05 13.53
N GLN A 234 9.63 -3.26 12.62
CA GLN A 234 8.23 -3.38 12.25
C GLN A 234 8.11 -3.41 10.73
N PRO A 235 7.62 -4.51 10.15
CA PRO A 235 7.38 -4.59 8.73
C PRO A 235 6.32 -3.57 8.30
N ASN A 236 6.41 -3.10 7.06
CA ASN A 236 5.34 -2.29 6.47
C ASN A 236 4.01 -3.04 6.57
N ARG A 237 2.92 -2.31 6.90
CA ARG A 237 1.60 -2.91 7.15
C ARG A 237 1.13 -3.81 6.00
N GLY A 238 1.23 -3.35 4.75
CA GLY A 238 0.81 -4.17 3.60
C GLY A 238 1.64 -5.45 3.46
N CYS A 239 2.94 -5.41 3.79
CA CYS A 239 3.79 -6.60 3.84
C CYS A 239 3.40 -7.54 4.99
N ALA A 240 3.03 -6.98 6.16
CA ALA A 240 2.52 -7.76 7.28
C ALA A 240 1.17 -8.43 6.97
N ASP A 241 0.28 -7.72 6.29
CA ASP A 241 -1.02 -8.26 5.86
C ASP A 241 -0.83 -9.41 4.84
N ALA A 242 0.09 -9.26 3.89
CA ALA A 242 0.46 -10.33 2.95
C ALA A 242 1.05 -11.55 3.68
N ALA A 243 1.94 -11.33 4.64
CA ALA A 243 2.52 -12.40 5.44
C ALA A 243 1.46 -13.12 6.30
N ALA A 244 0.54 -12.39 6.92
CA ALA A 244 -0.56 -12.94 7.71
C ALA A 244 -1.51 -13.79 6.84
N LEU A 245 -1.83 -13.34 5.64
CA LEU A 245 -2.61 -14.12 4.66
C LEU A 245 -1.91 -15.43 4.32
N LEU A 246 -0.64 -15.36 3.97
CA LEU A 246 0.17 -16.50 3.51
C LEU A 246 0.69 -17.40 4.63
N SER A 247 0.47 -17.07 5.90
CA SER A 247 0.74 -17.97 7.04
C SER A 247 -0.24 -19.13 7.15
N ARG A 248 -1.35 -19.06 6.40
CA ARG A 248 -2.36 -20.11 6.31
C ARG A 248 -2.03 -21.06 5.16
N ASP A 249 -2.65 -22.23 5.16
CA ASP A 249 -2.48 -23.18 4.04
C ASP A 249 -3.06 -22.62 2.73
N ASP A 250 -2.45 -23.02 1.61
CA ASP A 250 -2.81 -22.51 0.29
C ASP A 250 -4.28 -22.80 -0.07
N ALA A 251 -4.86 -23.91 0.37
CA ALA A 251 -6.24 -24.29 0.05
C ALA A 251 -7.23 -23.32 0.71
N THR A 252 -6.99 -22.98 1.97
CA THR A 252 -7.77 -21.98 2.71
C THR A 252 -7.68 -20.60 2.05
N VAL A 253 -6.47 -20.17 1.68
CA VAL A 253 -6.28 -18.88 0.99
C VAL A 253 -6.97 -18.85 -0.35
N LEU A 254 -6.86 -19.92 -1.15
CA LEU A 254 -7.53 -20.02 -2.45
C LEU A 254 -9.06 -19.95 -2.31
N GLU A 255 -9.63 -20.56 -1.29
CA GLU A 255 -11.08 -20.50 -1.06
C GLU A 255 -11.52 -19.07 -0.68
N GLU A 256 -10.76 -18.37 0.14
CA GLU A 256 -11.05 -16.97 0.49
C GLU A 256 -10.94 -16.05 -0.73
N LEU A 257 -9.92 -16.24 -1.56
CA LEU A 257 -9.77 -15.48 -2.81
C LEU A 257 -10.95 -15.73 -3.75
N ARG A 258 -11.45 -16.98 -3.87
CA ARG A 258 -12.65 -17.27 -4.65
C ARG A 258 -13.91 -16.59 -4.08
N LYS A 259 -14.06 -16.57 -2.75
CA LYS A 259 -15.15 -15.83 -2.08
C LYS A 259 -15.04 -14.32 -2.31
N ALA A 260 -13.83 -13.80 -2.46
CA ALA A 260 -13.56 -12.39 -2.81
C ALA A 260 -13.78 -12.09 -4.31
N GLY A 261 -14.17 -13.07 -5.14
CA GLY A 261 -14.52 -12.90 -6.53
C GLY A 261 -13.45 -13.28 -7.56
N TYR A 262 -12.31 -13.81 -7.12
CA TYR A 262 -11.31 -14.37 -8.03
C TYR A 262 -11.81 -15.75 -8.55
N ARG A 263 -11.66 -15.97 -9.86
CA ARG A 263 -12.12 -17.22 -10.51
C ARG A 263 -11.15 -18.39 -10.31
#